data_4b73125a5b747660d8f24c719f989049
#
_entry.id   4b73125a5b747660d8f24c719f989049
#
_cell.length_a   1.000
_cell.length_b   1.000
_cell.length_c   1.000
_cell.angle_alpha   90.00
_cell.angle_beta   90.00
_cell.angle_gamma   90.00
#
_symmetry.space_group_name_H-M   'P 1'
#
loop_
_entity.id
_entity.type
_entity.pdbx_description
1 polymer ?
#
loop_
_entity_poly.entity_id
_entity_poly.type
_entity_poly.pdbx_seq_one_letter_code
_entity_poly.pdbx_strand_id
1 'polypeptide(L)'
;MMRSKFDEQLDRLNKEMMKMGSAIEDSIRKAVDALVKQDAELAKKVMIQDEEIDREQKTIESICFNLLIQQQPVAKDLRTITAALKMVTDMERIGDQAADIGEITIKLANQPYIKKLEHINQMASETMLMLIRSIEAYVEKDMDKARNCLLYTSPSPR
;
A
#
# COMPACT_ATOMS: atom_id res chain seq x y z
N MET A 1 4.33 -34.98 7.51
CA MET A 1 3.32 -34.18 6.81
C MET A 1 4.00 -33.16 5.93
N MET A 2 3.86 -33.32 4.65
CA MET A 2 4.36 -32.28 3.75
C MET A 2 3.43 -31.08 3.82
N ARG A 3 3.89 -30.03 4.46
CA ARG A 3 3.38 -28.72 4.18
C ARG A 3 3.56 -28.53 2.68
N SER A 4 2.49 -28.41 1.95
CA SER A 4 2.58 -28.35 0.49
C SER A 4 3.40 -27.14 0.06
N LYS A 5 4.07 -27.23 -1.08
CA LYS A 5 4.71 -26.06 -1.72
C LYS A 5 3.73 -24.91 -1.87
N PHE A 6 2.47 -25.23 -2.02
CA PHE A 6 1.37 -24.26 -2.11
C PHE A 6 1.25 -23.42 -0.83
N ASP A 7 1.25 -24.05 0.35
CA ASP A 7 1.16 -23.34 1.63
C ASP A 7 2.38 -22.44 1.86
N GLU A 8 3.57 -22.90 1.48
CA GLU A 8 4.77 -22.08 1.54
C GLU A 8 4.68 -20.85 0.64
N GLN A 9 4.13 -21.01 -0.56
CA GLN A 9 3.94 -19.91 -1.50
C GLN A 9 2.86 -18.94 -1.01
N LEU A 10 1.80 -19.40 -0.37
CA LEU A 10 0.80 -18.53 0.25
C LEU A 10 1.39 -17.72 1.41
N ASP A 11 2.21 -18.35 2.25
CA ASP A 11 2.92 -17.66 3.33
C ASP A 11 3.86 -16.59 2.77
N ARG A 12 4.55 -16.90 1.68
CA ARG A 12 5.40 -15.95 0.98
C ARG A 12 4.58 -14.78 0.43
N LEU A 13 3.44 -15.06 -0.20
CA LEU A 13 2.53 -14.02 -0.70
C LEU A 13 2.13 -13.05 0.42
N ASN A 14 1.71 -13.59 1.57
CA ASN A 14 1.32 -12.78 2.72
C ASN A 14 2.46 -11.88 3.22
N LYS A 15 3.68 -12.43 3.31
CA LYS A 15 4.87 -11.69 3.72
C LYS A 15 5.21 -10.56 2.74
N GLU A 16 5.13 -10.83 1.44
CA GLU A 16 5.39 -9.82 0.42
C GLU A 16 4.31 -8.72 0.41
N MET A 17 3.05 -9.08 0.67
CA MET A 17 1.97 -8.11 0.83
C MET A 17 2.22 -7.17 2.02
N MET A 18 2.63 -7.73 3.15
CA MET A 18 2.97 -6.94 4.35
C MET A 18 4.19 -6.04 4.12
N LYS A 19 5.20 -6.55 3.43
CA LYS A 19 6.41 -5.80 3.06
C LYS A 19 6.07 -4.60 2.16
N MET A 20 5.24 -4.82 1.15
CA MET A 20 4.78 -3.75 0.26
C MET A 20 3.97 -2.71 1.04
N GLY A 21 3.08 -3.15 1.93
CA GLY A 21 2.32 -2.26 2.80
C GLY A 21 3.19 -1.36 3.66
N SER A 22 4.24 -1.92 4.27
CA SER A 22 5.21 -1.14 5.06
C SER A 22 5.99 -0.13 4.22
N ALA A 23 6.36 -0.51 2.99
CA ALA A 23 7.04 0.39 2.06
C ALA A 23 6.14 1.57 1.66
N ILE A 24 4.87 1.31 1.40
CA ILE A 24 3.88 2.35 1.05
C ILE A 24 3.62 3.26 2.25
N GLU A 25 3.46 2.71 3.45
CA GLU A 25 3.30 3.50 4.69
C GLU A 25 4.48 4.46 4.88
N ASP A 26 5.71 3.97 4.73
CA ASP A 26 6.91 4.78 4.81
C ASP A 26 6.94 5.88 3.74
N SER A 27 6.53 5.54 2.52
CA SER A 27 6.43 6.48 1.40
C SER A 27 5.42 7.60 1.68
N ILE A 28 4.25 7.28 2.21
CA ILE A 28 3.23 8.27 2.60
C ILE A 28 3.77 9.19 3.68
N ARG A 29 4.39 8.63 4.71
CA ARG A 29 4.96 9.40 5.83
C ARG A 29 6.01 10.39 5.33
N LYS A 30 6.93 9.94 4.50
CA LYS A 30 7.98 10.78 3.91
C LYS A 30 7.41 11.85 2.97
N ALA A 31 6.43 11.49 2.14
CA ALA A 31 5.80 12.42 1.21
C ALA A 31 5.11 13.57 1.96
N VAL A 32 4.37 13.25 3.00
CA VAL A 32 3.67 14.26 3.82
C VAL A 32 4.67 15.11 4.62
N ASP A 33 5.70 14.50 5.19
CA ASP A 33 6.77 15.22 5.89
C ASP A 33 7.50 16.19 4.94
N ALA A 34 7.84 15.73 3.75
CA ALA A 34 8.44 16.57 2.70
C ALA A 34 7.53 17.73 2.32
N LEU A 35 6.23 17.48 2.15
CA LEU A 35 5.26 18.52 1.81
C LEU A 35 5.15 19.58 2.93
N VAL A 36 5.02 19.15 4.17
CA VAL A 36 4.87 20.06 5.33
C VAL A 36 6.13 20.90 5.53
N LYS A 37 7.31 20.30 5.39
CA LYS A 37 8.60 20.97 5.57
C LYS A 37 9.14 21.64 4.31
N GLN A 38 8.49 21.47 3.18
CA GLN A 38 8.98 21.91 1.87
C GLN A 38 10.36 21.35 1.54
N ASP A 39 10.60 20.07 1.87
CA ASP A 39 11.87 19.38 1.70
C ASP A 39 11.93 18.68 0.34
N ALA A 40 12.52 19.34 -0.65
CA ALA A 40 12.65 18.80 -2.01
C ALA A 40 13.53 17.54 -2.08
N GLU A 41 14.55 17.42 -1.25
CA GLU A 41 15.43 16.24 -1.23
C GLU A 41 14.70 15.01 -0.70
N LEU A 42 13.92 15.16 0.35
CA LEU A 42 13.09 14.08 0.87
C LEU A 42 12.00 13.69 -0.15
N ALA A 43 11.41 14.66 -0.85
CA ALA A 43 10.44 14.41 -1.91
C ALA A 43 11.05 13.59 -3.06
N LYS A 44 12.28 13.85 -3.46
CA LYS A 44 13.00 13.05 -4.46
C LYS A 44 13.18 11.60 -4.00
N LYS A 45 13.50 11.38 -2.74
CA LYS A 45 13.62 10.02 -2.17
C LYS A 45 12.31 9.25 -2.26
N VAL A 46 11.18 9.91 -2.02
CA VAL A 46 9.85 9.30 -2.18
C VAL A 46 9.62 8.86 -3.63
N MET A 47 9.97 9.68 -4.59
CA MET A 47 9.83 9.36 -6.02
C MET A 47 10.70 8.18 -6.42
N ILE A 48 11.91 8.08 -5.90
CA ILE A 48 12.81 6.94 -6.15
C ILE A 48 12.26 5.67 -5.50
N GLN A 49 11.72 5.77 -4.29
CA GLN A 49 11.12 4.65 -3.56
C GLN A 49 9.91 4.05 -4.32
N ASP A 50 9.21 4.84 -5.10
CA ASP A 50 8.09 4.38 -5.91
C ASP A 50 8.49 3.30 -6.91
N GLU A 51 9.69 3.36 -7.45
CA GLU A 51 10.23 2.31 -8.34
C GLU A 51 10.39 0.97 -7.60
N GLU A 52 10.75 1.00 -6.32
CA GLU A 52 10.86 -0.21 -5.49
C GLU A 52 9.47 -0.81 -5.22
N ILE A 53 8.48 0.05 -4.97
CA ILE A 53 7.08 -0.36 -4.78
C ILE A 53 6.55 -1.01 -6.06
N ASP A 54 6.84 -0.45 -7.22
CA ASP A 54 6.45 -1.04 -8.52
C ASP A 54 7.09 -2.41 -8.74
N ARG A 55 8.36 -2.57 -8.39
CA ARG A 55 9.03 -3.88 -8.46
C ARG A 55 8.40 -4.90 -7.51
N GLU A 56 8.03 -4.47 -6.32
CA GLU A 56 7.35 -5.31 -5.33
C GLU A 56 5.97 -5.76 -5.83
N GLN A 57 5.22 -4.88 -6.49
CA GLN A 57 3.98 -5.24 -7.17
C GLN A 57 4.19 -6.38 -8.15
N LYS A 58 5.19 -6.27 -9.01
CA LYS A 58 5.50 -7.31 -10.01
C LYS A 58 5.88 -8.63 -9.36
N THR A 59 6.62 -8.59 -8.26
CA THR A 59 6.98 -9.78 -7.48
C THR A 59 5.73 -10.47 -6.94
N ILE A 60 4.81 -9.73 -6.35
CA ILE A 60 3.55 -10.25 -5.81
C ILE A 60 2.69 -10.84 -6.93
N GLU A 61 2.55 -10.14 -8.05
CA GLU A 61 1.81 -10.63 -9.21
C GLU A 61 2.40 -11.95 -9.74
N SER A 62 3.73 -12.06 -9.82
CA SER A 62 4.42 -13.28 -10.22
C SER A 62 4.11 -14.45 -9.29
N ILE A 63 4.12 -14.23 -7.99
CA ILE A 63 3.76 -15.25 -7.00
C ILE A 63 2.32 -15.71 -7.23
N CYS A 64 1.39 -14.78 -7.41
CA CYS A 64 -0.01 -15.08 -7.66
C CYS A 64 -0.21 -15.91 -8.95
N PHE A 65 0.41 -15.52 -10.04
CA PHE A 65 0.30 -16.25 -11.31
C PHE A 65 0.91 -17.64 -11.21
N ASN A 66 2.04 -17.81 -10.54
CA ASN A 66 2.64 -19.11 -10.33
C ASN A 66 1.73 -20.02 -9.49
N LEU A 67 1.09 -19.48 -8.47
CA LEU A 67 0.11 -20.22 -7.67
C LEU A 67 -1.10 -20.67 -8.51
N LEU A 68 -1.58 -19.82 -9.40
CA LEU A 68 -2.72 -20.14 -10.28
C LEU A 68 -2.38 -21.20 -11.31
N ILE A 69 -1.18 -21.13 -11.89
CA ILE A 69 -0.77 -22.01 -13.01
C ILE A 69 -0.29 -23.36 -12.50
N GLN A 70 0.55 -23.39 -11.47
CA GLN A 70 1.27 -24.60 -11.06
C GLN A 70 0.49 -25.47 -10.07
N GLN A 71 -0.40 -24.88 -9.29
CA GLN A 71 -0.96 -25.56 -8.11
C GLN A 71 -2.45 -25.87 -8.24
N GLN A 72 -3.14 -25.43 -9.27
CA GLN A 72 -4.57 -25.65 -9.47
C GLN A 72 -5.37 -25.46 -8.17
N PRO A 73 -5.41 -24.24 -7.61
CA PRO A 73 -5.96 -24.00 -6.28
C PRO A 73 -7.46 -24.29 -6.22
N VAL A 74 -7.92 -24.80 -5.07
CA VAL A 74 -9.35 -24.94 -4.78
C VAL A 74 -10.01 -23.57 -4.62
N ALA A 75 -11.33 -23.51 -4.70
CA ALA A 75 -12.11 -22.26 -4.73
C ALA A 75 -11.74 -21.25 -3.64
N LYS A 76 -11.48 -21.71 -2.41
CA LYS A 76 -11.08 -20.85 -1.28
C LYS A 76 -9.72 -20.18 -1.53
N ASP A 77 -8.75 -20.94 -1.98
CA ASP A 77 -7.40 -20.44 -2.27
C ASP A 77 -7.38 -19.58 -3.51
N LEU A 78 -8.19 -19.91 -4.51
CA LEU A 78 -8.38 -19.10 -5.70
C LEU A 78 -8.89 -17.70 -5.32
N ARG A 79 -9.87 -17.61 -4.42
CA ARG A 79 -10.38 -16.32 -3.93
C ARG A 79 -9.31 -15.52 -3.18
N THR A 80 -8.49 -16.18 -2.37
CA THR A 80 -7.38 -15.53 -1.67
C THR A 80 -6.37 -14.93 -2.66
N ILE A 81 -6.00 -15.67 -3.70
CA ILE A 81 -5.03 -15.23 -4.70
C ILE A 81 -5.60 -14.08 -5.53
N THR A 82 -6.85 -14.17 -5.97
CA THR A 82 -7.50 -13.10 -6.76
C THR A 82 -7.70 -11.84 -5.93
N ALA A 83 -8.00 -11.96 -4.63
CA ALA A 83 -8.05 -10.83 -3.71
C ALA A 83 -6.69 -10.14 -3.60
N ALA A 84 -5.60 -10.89 -3.49
CA ALA A 84 -4.24 -10.34 -3.47
C ALA A 84 -3.91 -9.57 -4.75
N LEU A 85 -4.25 -10.10 -5.92
CA LEU A 85 -4.06 -9.43 -7.20
C LEU A 85 -4.79 -8.08 -7.27
N LYS A 86 -6.01 -8.05 -6.78
CA LYS A 86 -6.80 -6.82 -6.73
C LYS A 86 -6.22 -5.81 -5.73
N MET A 87 -5.87 -6.28 -4.53
CA MET A 87 -5.29 -5.43 -3.49
C MET A 87 -3.95 -4.83 -3.91
N VAL A 88 -3.06 -5.60 -4.53
CA VAL A 88 -1.74 -5.10 -4.92
C VAL A 88 -1.84 -3.99 -5.97
N THR A 89 -2.82 -4.06 -6.85
CA THR A 89 -3.10 -2.99 -7.81
C THR A 89 -3.51 -1.69 -7.11
N ASP A 90 -4.41 -1.79 -6.13
CA ASP A 90 -4.84 -0.63 -5.35
C ASP A 90 -3.71 -0.08 -4.47
N MET A 91 -2.89 -0.96 -3.91
CA MET A 91 -1.71 -0.57 -3.11
C MET A 91 -0.70 0.20 -3.95
N GLU A 92 -0.42 -0.27 -5.16
CA GLU A 92 0.48 0.44 -6.10
C GLU A 92 -0.05 1.86 -6.39
N ARG A 93 -1.34 2.01 -6.60
CA ARG A 93 -1.95 3.32 -6.82
C ARG A 93 -1.76 4.26 -5.62
N ILE A 94 -1.85 3.75 -4.41
CA ILE A 94 -1.56 4.54 -3.20
C ILE A 94 -0.09 4.99 -3.20
N GLY A 95 0.83 4.10 -3.56
CA GLY A 95 2.25 4.43 -3.72
C GLY A 95 2.48 5.52 -4.76
N ASP A 96 1.83 5.41 -5.93
CA ASP A 96 1.90 6.44 -6.98
C ASP A 96 1.42 7.80 -6.47
N GLN A 97 0.35 7.84 -5.68
CA GLN A 97 -0.15 9.08 -5.10
C GLN A 97 0.83 9.72 -4.12
N ALA A 98 1.56 8.92 -3.35
CA ALA A 98 2.63 9.42 -2.50
C ALA A 98 3.76 10.05 -3.34
N ALA A 99 4.13 9.41 -4.45
CA ALA A 99 5.10 9.97 -5.40
C ALA A 99 4.61 11.27 -6.03
N ASP A 100 3.32 11.36 -6.37
CA ASP A 100 2.70 12.60 -6.87
C ASP A 100 2.80 13.74 -5.86
N ILE A 101 2.58 13.47 -4.58
CA ILE A 101 2.77 14.45 -3.51
C ILE A 101 4.24 14.91 -3.47
N GLY A 102 5.18 13.99 -3.65
CA GLY A 102 6.60 14.31 -3.76
C GLY A 102 6.89 15.25 -4.94
N GLU A 103 6.33 14.99 -6.10
CA GLU A 103 6.47 15.85 -7.28
C GLU A 103 5.91 17.25 -7.03
N ILE A 104 4.73 17.34 -6.44
CA ILE A 104 4.10 18.62 -6.07
C ILE A 104 5.00 19.38 -5.09
N THR A 105 5.57 18.69 -4.10
CA THR A 105 6.47 19.27 -3.10
C THR A 105 7.68 19.91 -3.75
N ILE A 106 8.29 19.24 -4.75
CA ILE A 106 9.44 19.80 -5.50
C ILE A 106 9.05 21.09 -6.21
N LYS A 107 7.88 21.11 -6.83
CA LYS A 107 7.37 22.32 -7.53
C LYS A 107 7.10 23.47 -6.56
N LEU A 108 6.71 23.19 -5.33
CA LEU A 108 6.34 24.20 -4.32
C LEU A 108 7.49 24.56 -3.36
N ALA A 109 8.64 23.90 -3.44
CA ALA A 109 9.70 24.00 -2.44
C ALA A 109 10.24 25.41 -2.22
N ASN A 110 10.20 26.27 -3.26
CA ASN A 110 10.69 27.63 -3.21
C ASN A 110 9.59 28.69 -3.06
N GLN A 111 8.36 28.27 -2.79
CA GLN A 111 7.21 29.15 -2.67
C GLN A 111 6.61 29.04 -1.26
N PRO A 112 6.36 30.18 -0.57
CA PRO A 112 5.69 30.13 0.72
C PRO A 112 4.26 29.62 0.55
N TYR A 113 3.79 28.79 1.48
CA TYR A 113 2.40 28.36 1.46
C TYR A 113 1.47 29.51 1.81
N ILE A 114 0.40 29.64 1.03
CA ILE A 114 -0.63 30.67 1.25
C ILE A 114 -1.44 30.36 2.51
N LYS A 115 -1.60 29.06 2.83
CA LYS A 115 -2.39 28.58 3.95
C LYS A 115 -1.64 27.49 4.71
N LYS A 116 -1.81 27.47 6.03
CA LYS A 116 -1.27 26.44 6.90
C LYS A 116 -1.86 25.06 6.56
N LEU A 117 -1.01 24.03 6.53
CA LEU A 117 -1.43 22.64 6.26
C LEU A 117 -1.87 21.97 7.57
N GLU A 118 -3.07 22.33 8.05
CA GLU A 118 -3.54 21.92 9.39
C GLU A 118 -3.98 20.46 9.48
N HIS A 119 -4.52 19.91 8.39
CA HIS A 119 -5.16 18.57 8.41
C HIS A 119 -4.36 17.47 7.70
N ILE A 120 -3.30 17.81 7.02
CA ILE A 120 -2.53 16.87 6.19
C ILE A 120 -1.94 15.72 7.03
N ASN A 121 -1.37 16.01 8.18
CA ASN A 121 -0.79 14.99 9.05
C ASN A 121 -1.84 14.00 9.56
N GLN A 122 -3.01 14.50 9.94
CA GLN A 122 -4.12 13.65 10.38
C GLN A 122 -4.62 12.76 9.24
N MET A 123 -4.85 13.33 8.06
CA MET A 123 -5.27 12.58 6.87
C MET A 123 -4.27 11.47 6.53
N ALA A 124 -2.98 11.77 6.60
CA ALA A 124 -1.93 10.80 6.36
C ALA A 124 -1.96 9.67 7.38
N SER A 125 -2.07 9.99 8.66
CA SER A 125 -2.14 8.99 9.74
C SER A 125 -3.35 8.06 9.57
N GLU A 126 -4.51 8.61 9.26
CA GLU A 126 -5.73 7.84 9.03
C GLU A 126 -5.60 6.93 7.80
N THR A 127 -5.02 7.45 6.71
CA THR A 127 -4.78 6.70 5.48
C THR A 127 -3.82 5.52 5.72
N MET A 128 -2.72 5.77 6.42
CA MET A 128 -1.74 4.72 6.75
C MET A 128 -2.38 3.64 7.62
N LEU A 129 -3.19 4.03 8.59
CA LEU A 129 -3.88 3.09 9.46
C LEU A 129 -4.88 2.22 8.68
N MET A 130 -5.64 2.82 7.76
CA MET A 130 -6.56 2.09 6.88
C MET A 130 -5.83 1.08 6.01
N LEU A 131 -4.71 1.48 5.41
CA LEU A 131 -3.88 0.61 4.58
C LEU A 131 -3.38 -0.61 5.37
N ILE A 132 -2.75 -0.38 6.51
CA ILE A 132 -2.18 -1.45 7.33
C ILE A 132 -3.26 -2.40 7.86
N ARG A 133 -4.37 -1.87 8.35
CA ARG A 133 -5.50 -2.69 8.83
C ARG A 133 -6.15 -3.51 7.73
N SER A 134 -6.22 -2.97 6.52
CA SER A 134 -6.74 -3.71 5.36
C SER A 134 -5.86 -4.91 5.02
N ILE A 135 -4.55 -4.73 5.03
CA ILE A 135 -3.59 -5.81 4.78
C ILE A 135 -3.64 -6.86 5.90
N GLU A 136 -3.67 -6.42 7.15
CA GLU A 136 -3.81 -7.33 8.30
C GLU A 136 -5.11 -8.15 8.21
N ALA A 137 -6.23 -7.51 7.87
CA ALA A 137 -7.51 -8.18 7.69
C ALA A 137 -7.43 -9.26 6.60
N TYR A 138 -6.74 -8.98 5.51
CA TYR A 138 -6.51 -9.94 4.44
C TYR A 138 -5.64 -11.13 4.92
N VAL A 139 -4.51 -10.84 5.57
CA VAL A 139 -3.58 -11.87 6.06
C VAL A 139 -4.22 -12.75 7.12
N GLU A 140 -4.97 -12.17 8.04
CA GLU A 140 -5.68 -12.85 9.13
C GLU A 140 -7.01 -13.44 8.70
N LYS A 141 -7.51 -13.10 7.51
CA LYS A 141 -8.86 -13.45 7.01
C LYS A 141 -9.97 -13.00 7.95
N ASP A 142 -9.82 -11.82 8.53
CA ASP A 142 -10.72 -11.24 9.50
C ASP A 142 -11.73 -10.28 8.84
N MET A 143 -12.95 -10.75 8.67
CA MET A 143 -14.05 -9.99 8.05
C MET A 143 -14.45 -8.77 8.88
N ASP A 144 -14.43 -8.88 10.20
CA ASP A 144 -14.82 -7.77 11.09
C ASP A 144 -13.78 -6.65 11.04
N LYS A 145 -12.50 -7.01 11.04
CA LYS A 145 -11.40 -6.05 10.85
C LYS A 145 -11.51 -5.35 9.50
N ALA A 146 -11.85 -6.07 8.44
CA ALA A 146 -12.05 -5.49 7.12
C ALA A 146 -13.21 -4.49 7.09
N ARG A 147 -14.34 -4.83 7.71
CA ARG A 147 -15.50 -3.94 7.83
C ARG A 147 -15.18 -2.70 8.65
N ASN A 148 -14.46 -2.85 9.75
CA ASN A 148 -14.05 -1.73 10.59
C ASN A 148 -13.15 -0.74 9.87
N CYS A 149 -12.36 -1.18 8.90
CA CYS A 149 -11.58 -0.27 8.05
C CYS A 149 -12.47 0.69 7.26
N LEU A 150 -13.62 0.23 6.77
CA LEU A 150 -14.58 1.05 6.02
C LEU A 150 -15.24 2.14 6.88
N LEU A 151 -15.37 1.92 8.18
CA LEU A 151 -15.99 2.89 9.09
C LEU A 151 -15.10 4.13 9.32
N TYR A 152 -13.82 4.05 9.00
CA TYR A 152 -12.89 5.17 9.08
C TYR A 152 -12.90 6.04 7.81
N THR A 153 -13.57 5.61 6.74
CA THR A 153 -13.76 6.45 5.57
C THR A 153 -14.81 7.51 5.89
N SER A 154 -14.37 8.76 5.98
CA SER A 154 -15.32 9.88 5.98
C SER A 154 -16.23 9.77 4.76
N PRO A 155 -17.54 9.99 4.89
CA PRO A 155 -18.38 10.09 3.72
C PRO A 155 -17.79 11.15 2.81
N SER A 156 -17.48 10.77 1.56
CA SER A 156 -16.97 11.69 0.57
C SER A 156 -17.94 12.87 0.46
N PRO A 157 -17.49 14.11 0.61
CA PRO A 157 -18.36 15.24 0.37
C PRO A 157 -18.86 15.16 -1.07
N ARG A 158 -20.15 15.10 -1.21
CA ARG A 158 -20.81 15.15 -2.51
C ARG A 158 -20.76 16.57 -3.06
#